data_b9f480cdcdb4bf7a6514b3e61e1bca08
#
_entry.id   b9f480cdcdb4bf7a6514b3e61e1bca08
#
_cell.length_a   1.000
_cell.length_b   1.000
_cell.length_c   1.000
_cell.angle_alpha   90.00
_cell.angle_beta   90.00
_cell.angle_gamma   90.00
#
_symmetry.space_group_name_H-M   'P 1'
#
loop_
_entity.id
_entity.type
_entity.pdbx_description
1 polymer ?
#
loop_
_entity_poly.entity_id
_entity_poly.type
_entity_poly.pdbx_seq_one_letter_code
_entity_poly.pdbx_strand_id
1 'polypeptide(L)'
;EIMANSYVGFLNIVVSYEETSGNFADPCDFVSVNLRPEGILAEWDNESNSLSGSSDQCSDILLFVQIYPSFDQSNVTVVSETIDEALDHWSNETYGKGELNLEVEVNTQQRVEGLPTQQDTDEAVTVSWRLTTFVPTAKQLDN
;
A
#
# COMPACT_ATOMS: atom_id res chain seq x y z
N GLU A 1 -9.09 13.72 -0.39
CA GLU A 1 -8.85 15.02 -1.07
C GLU A 1 -7.39 15.40 -0.88
N ILE A 2 -6.63 15.50 -1.98
CA ILE A 2 -5.24 15.94 -1.93
C ILE A 2 -5.26 17.47 -2.00
N MET A 3 -4.71 18.13 -1.00
CA MET A 3 -4.65 19.59 -0.96
C MET A 3 -3.77 20.14 -2.09
N ALA A 4 -4.11 21.30 -2.61
CA ALA A 4 -3.27 22.01 -3.58
C ALA A 4 -1.86 22.19 -3.00
N ASN A 5 -0.83 21.92 -3.80
CA ASN A 5 0.61 21.93 -3.44
C ASN A 5 1.07 20.80 -2.49
N SER A 6 0.28 19.74 -2.31
CA SER A 6 0.75 18.54 -1.63
C SER A 6 1.21 17.48 -2.63
N TYR A 7 2.19 16.70 -2.21
CA TYR A 7 2.79 15.61 -2.98
C TYR A 7 2.54 14.28 -2.29
N VAL A 8 2.53 13.21 -3.04
CA VAL A 8 2.27 11.86 -2.52
C VAL A 8 3.59 11.21 -2.15
N GLY A 9 3.77 10.91 -0.87
CA GLY A 9 4.99 10.28 -0.35
C GLY A 9 5.00 8.77 -0.53
N PHE A 10 4.05 8.09 0.09
CA PHE A 10 3.92 6.62 -0.01
C PHE A 10 2.49 6.15 0.27
N LEU A 11 2.21 4.92 -0.14
CA LEU A 11 0.95 4.22 0.06
C LEU A 11 1.13 2.99 0.92
N ASN A 12 0.29 2.84 1.94
CA ASN A 12 0.14 1.61 2.71
C ASN A 12 -1.23 0.99 2.42
N ILE A 13 -1.27 -0.32 2.23
CA ILE A 13 -2.50 -1.09 2.09
C ILE A 13 -2.48 -2.24 3.10
N VAL A 14 -3.60 -2.43 3.76
CA VAL A 14 -3.84 -3.58 4.64
C VAL A 14 -5.03 -4.35 4.09
N VAL A 15 -4.83 -5.60 3.77
CA VAL A 15 -5.90 -6.52 3.41
C VAL A 15 -6.11 -7.47 4.58
N SER A 16 -7.28 -7.38 5.19
CA SER A 16 -7.71 -8.24 6.30
C SER A 16 -8.92 -9.06 5.87
N TYR A 17 -9.00 -10.27 6.38
CA TYR A 17 -10.14 -11.14 6.13
C TYR A 17 -10.40 -12.03 7.35
N GLU A 18 -11.66 -12.40 7.49
CA GLU A 18 -12.14 -13.23 8.60
C GLU A 18 -12.92 -14.39 8.04
N GLU A 19 -12.74 -15.55 8.66
CA GLU A 19 -13.60 -16.71 8.42
C GLU A 19 -15.00 -16.42 8.96
N THR A 20 -16.01 -16.48 8.08
CA THR A 20 -17.38 -16.09 8.42
C THR A 20 -18.27 -17.27 8.82
N SER A 21 -17.83 -18.51 8.59
CA SER A 21 -18.67 -19.69 8.84
C SER A 21 -18.94 -19.98 10.32
N GLY A 22 -18.18 -19.42 11.24
CA GLY A 22 -18.34 -19.68 12.68
C GLY A 22 -18.10 -21.12 13.09
N ASN A 23 -17.58 -21.94 12.19
CA ASN A 23 -17.38 -23.36 12.40
C ASN A 23 -15.93 -23.65 12.77
N PHE A 24 -15.68 -24.22 13.93
CA PHE A 24 -14.35 -24.60 14.42
C PHE A 24 -13.54 -25.51 13.48
N ALA A 25 -14.19 -26.12 12.50
CA ALA A 25 -13.59 -27.04 11.56
C ALA A 25 -13.23 -26.43 10.21
N ASP A 26 -13.55 -25.14 10.01
CA ASP A 26 -13.30 -24.44 8.77
C ASP A 26 -11.97 -23.68 8.86
N PRO A 27 -10.95 -24.06 8.07
CA PRO A 27 -9.70 -23.34 8.07
C PRO A 27 -9.86 -22.01 7.35
N CYS A 28 -9.01 -21.05 7.70
CA CYS A 28 -8.89 -19.82 6.92
C CYS A 28 -8.61 -20.14 5.45
N ASP A 29 -9.33 -19.47 4.57
CA ASP A 29 -9.07 -19.57 3.15
C ASP A 29 -7.71 -19.01 2.77
N PHE A 30 -7.22 -19.43 1.63
CA PHE A 30 -6.02 -18.83 1.06
C PHE A 30 -6.39 -17.55 0.32
N VAL A 31 -5.88 -16.44 0.78
CA VAL A 31 -6.02 -15.14 0.13
C VAL A 31 -4.68 -14.66 -0.39
N SER A 32 -4.63 -14.29 -1.66
CA SER A 32 -3.48 -13.64 -2.27
C SER A 32 -3.86 -12.28 -2.83
N VAL A 33 -2.93 -11.35 -2.75
CA VAL A 33 -3.10 -10.00 -3.24
C VAL A 33 -1.92 -9.61 -4.11
N ASN A 34 -2.20 -8.83 -5.14
CA ASN A 34 -1.19 -8.31 -6.04
C ASN A 34 -1.55 -6.89 -6.47
N LEU A 35 -0.65 -5.96 -6.19
CA LEU A 35 -0.80 -4.57 -6.58
C LEU A 35 -0.10 -4.34 -7.92
N ARG A 36 -0.86 -3.92 -8.93
CA ARG A 36 -0.35 -3.65 -10.27
C ARG A 36 -0.43 -2.17 -10.58
N PRO A 37 0.70 -1.55 -10.96
CA PRO A 37 0.70 -0.18 -11.42
C PRO A 37 0.15 -0.08 -12.85
N GLU A 38 -0.69 0.91 -13.09
CA GLU A 38 -1.16 1.28 -14.43
C GLU A 38 -0.74 2.71 -14.76
N GLY A 39 0.51 2.88 -15.16
CA GLY A 39 1.04 4.17 -15.61
C GLY A 39 1.32 5.17 -14.50
N ILE A 40 1.26 4.77 -13.24
CA ILE A 40 1.66 5.62 -12.13
C ILE A 40 3.19 5.73 -12.04
N LEU A 41 3.69 6.94 -11.87
CA LEU A 41 5.10 7.19 -11.57
C LEU A 41 5.33 7.04 -10.06
N ALA A 42 6.23 6.14 -9.69
CA ALA A 42 6.65 5.88 -8.31
C ALA A 42 8.09 5.35 -8.29
N GLU A 43 8.67 5.22 -7.12
CA GLU A 43 9.99 4.60 -6.94
C GLU A 43 9.84 3.06 -6.85
N TRP A 44 9.60 2.43 -8.00
CA TRP A 44 9.28 1.00 -8.10
C TRP A 44 10.40 0.06 -7.67
N ASP A 45 11.64 0.49 -7.76
CA ASP A 45 12.85 -0.25 -7.38
C ASP A 45 13.24 -0.05 -5.90
N ASN A 46 12.42 0.66 -5.12
CA ASN A 46 12.66 0.82 -3.69
C ASN A 46 12.56 -0.53 -2.97
N GLU A 47 13.59 -0.87 -2.19
CA GLU A 47 13.67 -2.14 -1.47
C GLU A 47 12.58 -2.33 -0.42
N SER A 48 11.96 -1.25 0.05
CA SER A 48 10.85 -1.29 1.00
C SER A 48 9.52 -1.63 0.36
N ASN A 49 9.42 -1.61 -0.97
CA ASN A 49 8.18 -1.93 -1.66
C ASN A 49 7.76 -3.37 -1.42
N SER A 50 6.48 -3.56 -1.11
CA SER A 50 5.81 -4.84 -1.00
C SER A 50 4.53 -4.79 -1.83
N LEU A 51 4.57 -5.36 -3.03
CA LEU A 51 3.48 -5.26 -4.02
C LEU A 51 2.57 -6.47 -4.05
N SER A 52 2.93 -7.54 -3.36
CA SER A 52 2.14 -8.77 -3.30
C SER A 52 2.29 -9.44 -1.96
N GLY A 53 1.34 -10.27 -1.63
CA GLY A 53 1.38 -11.08 -0.42
C GLY A 53 0.28 -12.12 -0.41
N SER A 54 0.33 -13.02 0.55
CA SER A 54 -0.68 -14.04 0.73
C SER A 54 -0.78 -14.47 2.20
N SER A 55 -1.92 -15.02 2.56
CA SER A 55 -2.15 -15.62 3.87
C SER A 55 -3.11 -16.79 3.75
N ASP A 56 -2.91 -17.81 4.55
CA ASP A 56 -3.81 -18.97 4.75
C ASP A 56 -4.22 -19.12 6.24
N GLN A 57 -3.94 -18.11 7.05
CA GLN A 57 -4.13 -18.11 8.50
C GLN A 57 -4.97 -16.93 9.00
N CYS A 58 -5.77 -16.32 8.15
CA CYS A 58 -6.53 -15.09 8.44
C CYS A 58 -5.66 -13.96 8.99
N SER A 59 -4.39 -13.92 8.61
CA SER A 59 -3.47 -12.85 8.97
C SER A 59 -3.56 -11.69 7.98
N ASP A 60 -3.39 -10.48 8.47
CA ASP A 60 -3.36 -9.29 7.63
C ASP A 60 -2.21 -9.37 6.61
N ILE A 61 -2.52 -8.96 5.38
CA ILE A 61 -1.54 -8.83 4.30
C ILE A 61 -1.22 -7.35 4.15
N LEU A 62 0.04 -7.00 4.30
CA LEU A 62 0.52 -5.62 4.27
C LEU A 62 1.23 -5.34 2.96
N LEU A 63 0.81 -4.30 2.25
CA LEU A 63 1.47 -3.81 1.04
C LEU A 63 1.97 -2.39 1.26
N PHE A 64 3.07 -2.06 0.61
CA PHE A 64 3.71 -0.76 0.69
C PHE A 64 4.26 -0.34 -0.67
N VAL A 65 4.06 0.93 -1.02
CA VAL A 65 4.64 1.54 -2.22
C VAL A 65 5.27 2.88 -1.89
N GLN A 66 6.58 2.99 -2.11
CA GLN A 66 7.28 4.26 -2.11
C GLN A 66 6.94 5.01 -3.40
N ILE A 67 6.22 6.11 -3.29
CA ILE A 67 5.77 6.89 -4.45
C ILE A 67 6.78 8.00 -4.75
N TYR A 68 7.00 8.90 -3.81
CA TYR A 68 7.98 9.96 -4.01
C TYR A 68 9.38 9.47 -3.62
N PRO A 69 10.37 9.59 -4.51
CA PRO A 69 11.71 9.12 -4.21
C PRO A 69 12.32 9.77 -2.97
N SER A 70 12.95 8.96 -2.14
CA SER A 70 13.65 9.38 -0.92
C SER A 70 12.78 10.03 0.16
N PHE A 71 11.46 10.04 0.00
CA PHE A 71 10.57 10.58 1.04
C PHE A 71 10.44 9.57 2.19
N ASP A 72 10.86 9.98 3.39
CA ASP A 72 10.83 9.18 4.62
C ASP A 72 10.27 9.96 5.83
N GLN A 73 9.63 11.09 5.59
CA GLN A 73 9.10 12.01 6.62
C GLN A 73 10.18 12.72 7.45
N SER A 74 11.45 12.56 7.14
CA SER A 74 12.54 13.26 7.83
C SER A 74 12.88 14.62 7.21
N ASN A 75 13.59 15.45 7.97
CA ASN A 75 14.14 16.69 7.48
C ASN A 75 15.50 16.41 6.79
N VAL A 76 15.71 17.05 5.65
CA VAL A 76 16.94 16.93 4.87
C VAL A 76 17.64 18.30 4.83
N THR A 77 18.95 18.29 5.05
CA THR A 77 19.76 19.48 4.86
C THR A 77 20.40 19.47 3.48
N VAL A 78 20.17 20.53 2.71
CA VAL A 78 20.73 20.70 1.37
C VAL A 78 21.51 22.00 1.29
N VAL A 79 22.48 22.05 0.38
CA VAL A 79 23.19 23.29 0.04
C VAL A 79 22.63 23.79 -1.28
N SER A 80 22.06 24.99 -1.29
CA SER A 80 21.47 25.63 -2.45
C SER A 80 21.63 27.15 -2.37
N GLU A 81 21.57 27.81 -3.51
CA GLU A 81 21.68 29.26 -3.57
C GLU A 81 20.36 29.96 -3.21
N THR A 82 19.24 29.29 -3.47
CA THR A 82 17.89 29.84 -3.23
C THR A 82 16.98 28.81 -2.55
N ILE A 83 15.90 29.30 -1.95
CA ILE A 83 14.85 28.44 -1.36
C ILE A 83 14.16 27.61 -2.47
N ASP A 84 13.90 28.21 -3.62
CA ASP A 84 13.26 27.51 -4.74
C ASP A 84 14.12 26.35 -5.25
N GLU A 85 15.42 26.53 -5.35
CA GLU A 85 16.37 25.48 -5.70
C GLU A 85 16.39 24.35 -4.65
N ALA A 86 16.32 24.69 -3.36
CA ALA A 86 16.24 23.71 -2.29
C ALA A 86 14.96 22.88 -2.35
N LEU A 87 13.85 23.44 -2.83
CA LEU A 87 12.56 22.79 -2.97
C LEU A 87 12.39 22.03 -4.29
N ASP A 88 13.22 22.27 -5.28
CA ASP A 88 13.05 21.74 -6.64
C ASP A 88 12.98 20.20 -6.66
N HIS A 89 13.83 19.53 -5.90
CA HIS A 89 13.81 18.07 -5.77
C HIS A 89 12.47 17.53 -5.21
N TRP A 90 11.78 18.32 -4.41
CA TRP A 90 10.54 17.95 -3.71
C TRP A 90 9.27 18.48 -4.37
N SER A 91 9.38 19.03 -5.57
CA SER A 91 8.28 19.76 -6.25
C SER A 91 7.83 19.07 -7.56
N ASN A 92 8.11 17.80 -7.72
CA ASN A 92 7.69 17.05 -8.91
C ASN A 92 6.27 16.52 -8.75
N GLU A 93 5.32 17.13 -9.43
CA GLU A 93 3.91 16.80 -9.40
C GLU A 93 3.53 15.52 -10.17
N THR A 94 4.45 14.88 -10.86
CA THR A 94 4.16 13.69 -11.66
C THR A 94 4.10 12.42 -10.83
N TYR A 95 4.78 12.38 -9.69
CA TYR A 95 4.74 11.23 -8.80
C TYR A 95 3.34 11.03 -8.19
N GLY A 96 2.87 9.80 -8.22
CA GLY A 96 1.57 9.41 -7.69
C GLY A 96 0.38 9.73 -8.62
N LYS A 97 0.61 10.23 -9.83
CA LYS A 97 -0.45 10.35 -10.84
C LYS A 97 -0.56 9.05 -11.62
N GLY A 98 -1.78 8.54 -11.77
CA GLY A 98 -2.08 7.30 -12.46
C GLY A 98 -3.00 6.41 -11.65
N GLU A 99 -3.06 5.14 -12.00
CA GLU A 99 -3.92 4.15 -11.38
C GLU A 99 -3.10 3.01 -10.78
N LEU A 100 -3.58 2.50 -9.66
CA LEU A 100 -3.10 1.29 -9.02
C LEU A 100 -4.26 0.30 -8.93
N ASN A 101 -4.08 -0.87 -9.50
CA ASN A 101 -5.06 -1.94 -9.41
C ASN A 101 -4.63 -2.96 -8.35
N LEU A 102 -5.49 -3.17 -7.37
CA LEU A 102 -5.33 -4.23 -6.39
C LEU A 102 -6.16 -5.44 -6.83
N GLU A 103 -5.48 -6.52 -7.17
CA GLU A 103 -6.11 -7.82 -7.41
C GLU A 103 -6.14 -8.62 -6.11
N VAL A 104 -7.32 -9.10 -5.75
CA VAL A 104 -7.52 -9.98 -4.60
C VAL A 104 -8.08 -11.29 -5.10
N GLU A 105 -7.41 -12.39 -4.82
CA GLU A 105 -7.83 -13.74 -5.16
C GLU A 105 -8.07 -14.53 -3.87
N VAL A 106 -9.25 -15.13 -3.78
CA VAL A 106 -9.65 -15.98 -2.67
C VAL A 106 -9.81 -17.40 -3.16
N ASN A 107 -9.06 -18.33 -2.58
CA ASN A 107 -9.19 -19.76 -2.84
C ASN A 107 -9.76 -20.45 -1.61
N THR A 108 -10.97 -20.92 -1.72
CA THR A 108 -11.65 -21.64 -0.63
C THR A 108 -10.97 -22.97 -0.33
N GLN A 109 -10.67 -23.20 0.95
CA GLN A 109 -10.11 -24.48 1.41
C GLN A 109 -11.20 -25.30 2.09
N GLN A 110 -11.56 -26.43 1.50
CA GLN A 110 -12.42 -27.43 2.15
C GLN A 110 -11.58 -28.44 2.90
N ARG A 111 -11.80 -28.55 4.20
CA ARG A 111 -10.95 -29.37 5.08
C ARG A 111 -11.26 -30.86 5.09
N VAL A 112 -12.41 -31.33 4.63
CA VAL A 112 -12.81 -32.70 4.81
C VAL A 112 -13.34 -33.30 3.52
N GLU A 113 -12.55 -34.18 2.90
CA GLU A 113 -13.05 -35.09 1.86
C GLU A 113 -14.09 -36.02 2.48
N GLY A 114 -15.31 -35.98 1.98
CA GLY A 114 -16.33 -36.99 2.25
C GLY A 114 -17.40 -36.64 3.28
N LEU A 115 -17.41 -35.46 3.87
CA LEU A 115 -18.57 -34.97 4.61
C LEU A 115 -19.50 -34.18 3.69
N PRO A 116 -20.83 -34.40 3.76
CA PRO A 116 -21.76 -33.66 2.93
C PRO A 116 -21.73 -32.19 3.32
N THR A 117 -21.16 -31.41 2.45
CA THR A 117 -21.37 -30.00 2.16
C THR A 117 -21.65 -29.08 3.33
N GLN A 118 -20.60 -28.54 3.89
CA GLN A 118 -20.63 -27.11 4.23
C GLN A 118 -19.96 -26.39 3.07
N GLN A 119 -20.76 -25.78 2.21
CA GLN A 119 -20.26 -24.83 1.24
C GLN A 119 -19.85 -23.61 2.03
N ASP A 120 -18.55 -23.36 2.03
CA ASP A 120 -18.02 -22.07 2.37
C ASP A 120 -18.45 -21.10 1.27
N THR A 121 -19.30 -20.15 1.61
CA THR A 121 -19.93 -19.29 0.62
C THR A 121 -19.56 -17.82 0.77
N ASP A 122 -18.98 -17.40 1.89
CA ASP A 122 -18.84 -15.98 2.17
C ASP A 122 -17.58 -15.65 2.97
N GLU A 123 -16.55 -15.18 2.26
CA GLU A 123 -15.40 -14.53 2.86
C GLU A 123 -15.60 -13.02 2.94
N ALA A 124 -15.41 -12.44 4.11
CA ALA A 124 -15.36 -10.98 4.25
C ALA A 124 -13.92 -10.48 4.11
N VAL A 125 -13.58 -9.94 2.97
CA VAL A 125 -12.28 -9.30 2.73
C VAL A 125 -12.43 -7.80 2.86
N THR A 126 -11.63 -7.20 3.74
CA THR A 126 -11.58 -5.76 3.95
C THR A 126 -10.26 -5.20 3.45
N VAL A 127 -10.32 -4.23 2.57
CA VAL A 127 -9.17 -3.49 2.08
C VAL A 127 -9.17 -2.10 2.70
N SER A 128 -8.13 -1.80 3.45
CA SER A 128 -7.87 -0.48 4.01
C SER A 128 -6.61 0.10 3.39
N TRP A 129 -6.65 1.37 3.01
CA TRP A 129 -5.48 2.03 2.44
C TRP A 129 -5.26 3.40 3.07
N ARG A 130 -3.98 3.79 3.16
CA ARG A 130 -3.54 5.08 3.66
C ARG A 130 -2.52 5.68 2.72
N LEU A 131 -2.85 6.84 2.20
CA LEU A 131 -1.94 7.65 1.40
C LEU A 131 -1.29 8.70 2.31
N THR A 132 0.03 8.69 2.37
CA THR A 132 0.79 9.72 3.08
C THR A 132 1.20 10.79 2.10
N THR A 133 0.79 12.01 2.38
CA THR A 133 1.09 13.20 1.58
C THR A 133 1.95 14.17 2.37
N PHE A 134 2.68 15.03 1.67
CA PHE A 134 3.52 16.04 2.28
C PHE A 134 3.48 17.35 1.50
N VAL A 135 3.79 18.43 2.20
CA VAL A 135 4.02 19.76 1.63
C VAL A 135 5.47 20.13 1.93
N PRO A 136 6.33 20.23 0.92
CA PRO A 136 7.72 20.59 1.15
C PRO A 136 7.82 22.04 1.64
N THR A 137 8.67 22.24 2.64
CA THR A 137 9.01 23.56 3.16
C THR A 137 10.51 23.66 3.32
N ALA A 138 11.08 24.82 3.02
CA ALA A 138 12.49 25.08 3.24
C ALA A 138 12.70 26.17 4.26
N LYS A 139 13.71 26.00 5.11
CA LYS A 139 14.15 26.97 6.08
C LYS A 139 15.64 27.17 5.94
N GLN A 140 16.06 28.42 5.86
CA GLN A 140 17.48 28.75 5.90
C GLN A 140 18.04 28.44 7.29
N LEU A 141 19.16 27.74 7.33
CA LEU A 141 19.92 27.53 8.55
C LEU A 141 20.87 28.72 8.75
N ASP A 142 20.77 29.34 9.90
CA ASP A 142 21.73 30.37 10.29
C ASP A 142 23.06 29.69 10.63
N ASN A 143 24.13 30.18 10.03
CA ASN A 143 25.48 29.73 10.30
C ASN A 143 26.01 30.35 11.61
#